data_5cda25acb07b45d1ab30a0ecf237c920
#
_entry.id   5cda25acb07b45d1ab30a0ecf237c920
#
_cell.length_a   1.000
_cell.length_b   1.000
_cell.length_c   1.000
_cell.angle_alpha   90.00
_cell.angle_beta   90.00
_cell.angle_gamma   90.00
#
_symmetry.space_group_name_H-M   'P 1'
#
loop_
_entity.id
_entity.type
_entity.pdbx_description
1 polymer ?
#
loop_
_entity_poly.entity_id
_entity_poly.type
_entity_poly.pdbx_seq_one_letter_code
_entity_poly.pdbx_strand_id
1 'polypeptide(L)'
;MVFAEIESQLRTEGGWNMHIAIALIMALLVTAGVLWFFFAPRKAYRAPLRDGVQEAVVEVKGGYSPAVIEAEAGVPLRLIFDRKEDGECSSHVVFSDFGVDLALPAFRTTTLTLHPDQPGEYPFACGMNMLHGTLRILPGKHASVGAAAGSAETGVQCAQKGAVQTSGSGDSGKSRGSESEIRALITRLIVA
;
A
#
# COMPACT_ATOMS: atom_id res chain seq x y z
N MET A 1 -74.91 -16.18 -10.15
CA MET A 1 -73.84 -17.06 -9.55
C MET A 1 -72.48 -16.84 -10.13
N VAL A 2 -72.33 -16.50 -11.40
CA VAL A 2 -71.03 -16.31 -12.06
C VAL A 2 -70.27 -15.07 -11.58
N PHE A 3 -70.91 -13.97 -11.16
CA PHE A 3 -70.28 -12.76 -10.70
C PHE A 3 -69.59 -12.91 -9.33
N ALA A 4 -70.18 -13.73 -8.42
CA ALA A 4 -69.52 -13.94 -7.10
C ALA A 4 -68.25 -14.76 -7.17
N GLU A 5 -68.13 -15.64 -8.18
CA GLU A 5 -66.94 -16.44 -8.43
C GLU A 5 -65.80 -15.61 -8.98
N ILE A 6 -66.10 -14.62 -9.83
CA ILE A 6 -65.11 -13.69 -10.36
C ILE A 6 -64.57 -12.74 -9.28
N GLU A 7 -65.43 -12.27 -8.36
CA GLU A 7 -64.98 -11.43 -7.23
C GLU A 7 -64.09 -12.17 -6.23
N SER A 8 -64.36 -13.48 -6.03
CA SER A 8 -63.50 -14.31 -5.15
C SER A 8 -62.13 -14.58 -5.75
N GLN A 9 -62.05 -14.75 -7.09
CA GLN A 9 -60.77 -14.93 -7.80
C GLN A 9 -59.93 -13.63 -7.78
N LEU A 10 -60.54 -12.48 -8.01
CA LEU A 10 -59.84 -11.20 -7.96
C LEU A 10 -59.30 -10.83 -6.56
N ARG A 11 -59.96 -11.31 -5.50
CA ARG A 11 -59.53 -11.10 -4.12
C ARG A 11 -58.34 -11.97 -3.72
N THR A 12 -58.24 -13.18 -4.22
CA THR A 12 -57.10 -14.07 -4.01
C THR A 12 -55.85 -13.64 -4.76
N GLU A 13 -56.02 -13.09 -5.95
CA GLU A 13 -54.88 -12.54 -6.74
C GLU A 13 -54.22 -11.33 -6.08
N GLY A 14 -55.02 -10.43 -5.47
CA GLY A 14 -54.50 -9.23 -4.80
C GLY A 14 -53.65 -9.56 -3.56
N GLY A 15 -54.03 -10.59 -2.80
CA GLY A 15 -53.27 -11.02 -1.61
C GLY A 15 -51.93 -11.65 -1.94
N TRP A 16 -51.89 -12.47 -2.98
CA TRP A 16 -50.66 -13.15 -3.40
C TRP A 16 -49.66 -12.17 -4.01
N ASN A 17 -50.14 -11.24 -4.80
CA ASN A 17 -49.30 -10.19 -5.36
C ASN A 17 -48.64 -9.30 -4.27
N MET A 18 -49.39 -9.01 -3.19
CA MET A 18 -48.85 -8.24 -2.07
C MET A 18 -47.77 -9.00 -1.30
N HIS A 19 -47.97 -10.30 -1.02
CA HIS A 19 -46.96 -11.12 -0.35
C HIS A 19 -45.71 -11.31 -1.21
N ILE A 20 -45.88 -11.52 -2.51
CA ILE A 20 -44.75 -11.59 -3.47
C ILE A 20 -44.01 -10.25 -3.53
N ALA A 21 -44.74 -9.13 -3.60
CA ALA A 21 -44.12 -7.79 -3.59
C ALA A 21 -43.32 -7.53 -2.31
N ILE A 22 -43.84 -7.89 -1.15
CA ILE A 22 -43.14 -7.77 0.15
C ILE A 22 -41.90 -8.66 0.15
N ALA A 23 -42.00 -9.92 -0.31
CA ALA A 23 -40.86 -10.83 -0.38
C ALA A 23 -39.74 -10.31 -1.31
N LEU A 24 -40.10 -9.74 -2.46
CA LEU A 24 -39.15 -9.14 -3.40
C LEU A 24 -38.46 -7.91 -2.79
N ILE A 25 -39.21 -7.04 -2.11
CA ILE A 25 -38.64 -5.85 -1.44
C ILE A 25 -37.69 -6.30 -0.33
N MET A 26 -38.06 -7.28 0.48
CA MET A 26 -37.19 -7.81 1.54
C MET A 26 -35.92 -8.45 0.95
N ALA A 27 -36.05 -9.24 -0.11
CA ALA A 27 -34.90 -9.81 -0.79
C ALA A 27 -33.95 -8.73 -1.36
N LEU A 28 -34.52 -7.67 -1.94
CA LEU A 28 -33.74 -6.55 -2.47
C LEU A 28 -33.02 -5.76 -1.36
N LEU A 29 -33.69 -5.52 -0.22
CA LEU A 29 -33.09 -4.87 0.93
C LEU A 29 -31.94 -5.70 1.53
N VAL A 30 -32.12 -7.00 1.66
CA VAL A 30 -31.06 -7.90 2.17
C VAL A 30 -29.88 -7.90 1.19
N THR A 31 -30.14 -8.02 -0.11
CA THR A 31 -29.09 -7.99 -1.12
C THR A 31 -28.33 -6.66 -1.13
N ALA A 32 -29.06 -5.54 -1.06
CA ALA A 32 -28.45 -4.21 -0.98
C ALA A 32 -27.62 -4.04 0.30
N GLY A 33 -28.10 -4.56 1.44
CA GLY A 33 -27.37 -4.54 2.71
C GLY A 33 -26.08 -5.36 2.64
N VAL A 34 -26.11 -6.53 2.04
CA VAL A 34 -24.94 -7.38 1.84
C VAL A 34 -23.94 -6.67 0.92
N LEU A 35 -24.40 -6.14 -0.21
CA LEU A 35 -23.53 -5.39 -1.13
C LEU A 35 -22.90 -4.18 -0.43
N TRP A 36 -23.69 -3.41 0.31
CA TRP A 36 -23.13 -2.28 1.09
C TRP A 36 -22.06 -2.77 2.07
N PHE A 37 -22.34 -3.82 2.83
CA PHE A 37 -21.38 -4.32 3.82
C PHE A 37 -20.04 -4.73 3.18
N PHE A 38 -20.07 -5.38 2.01
CA PHE A 38 -18.85 -5.83 1.33
C PHE A 38 -18.16 -4.74 0.51
N PHE A 39 -18.93 -3.81 -0.08
CA PHE A 39 -18.40 -2.78 -0.97
C PHE A 39 -18.29 -1.39 -0.33
N ALA A 40 -18.69 -1.23 0.95
CA ALA A 40 -18.50 0.03 1.64
C ALA A 40 -17.01 0.41 1.66
N PRO A 41 -16.64 1.64 1.23
CA PRO A 41 -15.26 2.08 1.21
C PRO A 41 -14.70 2.07 2.63
N ARG A 42 -13.57 1.39 2.81
CA ARG A 42 -12.86 1.40 4.10
C ARG A 42 -12.34 2.82 4.34
N LYS A 43 -12.57 3.33 5.53
CA LYS A 43 -12.09 4.67 5.90
C LYS A 43 -10.57 4.67 5.88
N ALA A 44 -9.99 5.50 5.01
CA ALA A 44 -8.57 5.77 5.02
C ALA A 44 -8.24 6.75 6.15
N TYR A 45 -7.13 6.50 6.85
CA TYR A 45 -6.61 7.40 7.87
C TYR A 45 -5.55 8.30 7.25
N ARG A 46 -5.81 9.60 7.25
CA ARG A 46 -4.83 10.57 6.78
C ARG A 46 -3.85 10.91 7.90
N ALA A 47 -2.57 10.67 7.64
CA ALA A 47 -1.51 10.97 8.59
C ALA A 47 -1.40 12.50 8.80
N PRO A 48 -1.60 13.01 10.02
CA PRO A 48 -1.43 14.42 10.30
C PRO A 48 0.04 14.83 10.17
N LEU A 49 0.26 16.03 9.66
CA LEU A 49 1.59 16.63 9.59
C LEU A 49 1.90 17.29 10.94
N ARG A 50 2.98 16.88 11.60
CA ARG A 50 3.51 17.46 12.84
C ARG A 50 5.00 17.74 12.67
N ASP A 51 5.42 18.95 12.90
CA ASP A 51 6.83 19.36 12.85
C ASP A 51 7.56 18.95 11.54
N GLY A 52 6.87 19.00 10.41
CA GLY A 52 7.41 18.62 9.11
C GLY A 52 7.46 17.10 8.85
N VAL A 53 6.93 16.28 9.74
CA VAL A 53 6.83 14.82 9.62
C VAL A 53 5.37 14.40 9.69
N GLN A 54 4.95 13.54 8.79
CA GLN A 54 3.63 12.89 8.87
C GLN A 54 3.72 11.73 9.85
N GLU A 55 2.73 11.59 10.72
CA GLU A 55 2.73 10.52 11.72
C GLU A 55 1.43 9.74 11.70
N ALA A 56 1.53 8.40 11.68
CA ALA A 56 0.40 7.53 11.79
C ALA A 56 0.67 6.39 12.78
N VAL A 57 -0.28 6.17 13.68
CA VAL A 57 -0.25 5.05 14.61
C VAL A 57 -1.07 3.91 14.03
N VAL A 58 -0.49 2.72 13.98
CA VAL A 58 -1.11 1.51 13.46
C VAL A 58 -1.17 0.47 14.57
N GLU A 59 -2.36 0.18 15.05
CA GLU A 59 -2.57 -0.93 15.97
C GLU A 59 -2.51 -2.25 15.21
N VAL A 60 -1.79 -3.23 15.77
CA VAL A 60 -1.64 -4.57 15.21
C VAL A 60 -2.28 -5.57 16.16
N LYS A 61 -3.51 -5.99 15.79
CA LYS A 61 -4.31 -6.97 16.54
C LYS A 61 -5.25 -7.70 15.60
N GLY A 62 -4.88 -8.91 15.17
CA GLY A 62 -5.63 -9.67 14.16
C GLY A 62 -5.72 -8.99 12.80
N GLY A 63 -4.96 -7.92 12.58
CA GLY A 63 -4.91 -7.08 11.41
C GLY A 63 -4.26 -5.75 11.69
N TYR A 64 -4.21 -4.88 10.67
CA TYR A 64 -3.74 -3.52 10.80
C TYR A 64 -4.92 -2.54 10.94
N SER A 65 -4.88 -1.69 11.94
CA SER A 65 -5.91 -0.66 12.17
C SER A 65 -5.24 0.71 12.40
N PRO A 66 -5.40 1.66 11.47
CA PRO A 66 -6.14 1.60 10.20
C PRO A 66 -5.45 0.71 9.15
N ALA A 67 -6.25 0.03 8.30
CA ALA A 67 -5.72 -0.81 7.22
C ALA A 67 -5.29 0.03 6.00
N VAL A 68 -5.79 1.26 5.86
CA VAL A 68 -5.42 2.20 4.79
C VAL A 68 -4.91 3.48 5.43
N ILE A 69 -3.68 3.85 5.10
CA ILE A 69 -3.01 5.05 5.59
C ILE A 69 -2.77 5.97 4.40
N GLU A 70 -3.15 7.24 4.52
CA GLU A 70 -2.87 8.25 3.51
C GLU A 70 -1.77 9.21 4.00
N ALA A 71 -0.79 9.44 3.14
CA ALA A 71 0.29 10.38 3.37
C ALA A 71 0.59 11.20 2.10
N GLU A 72 1.35 12.28 2.20
CA GLU A 72 1.75 13.11 1.08
C GLU A 72 3.18 12.78 0.63
N ALA A 73 3.42 12.78 -0.68
CA ALA A 73 4.74 12.57 -1.25
C ALA A 73 5.71 13.70 -0.90
N GLY A 74 7.00 13.38 -0.78
CA GLY A 74 8.05 14.32 -0.47
C GLY A 74 8.12 14.77 0.99
N VAL A 75 7.30 14.18 1.87
CA VAL A 75 7.31 14.46 3.30
C VAL A 75 7.64 13.17 4.07
N PRO A 76 8.60 13.19 5.00
CA PRO A 76 8.91 12.02 5.82
C PRO A 76 7.65 11.49 6.53
N LEU A 77 7.46 10.18 6.49
CA LEU A 77 6.34 9.49 7.13
C LEU A 77 6.87 8.62 8.26
N ARG A 78 6.41 8.89 9.46
CA ARG A 78 6.67 8.07 10.65
C ARG A 78 5.46 7.17 10.91
N LEU A 79 5.67 5.87 10.78
CA LEU A 79 4.69 4.84 11.13
C LEU A 79 5.03 4.27 12.50
N ILE A 80 4.08 4.28 13.40
CA ILE A 80 4.22 3.76 14.76
C ILE A 80 3.33 2.53 14.85
N PHE A 81 3.94 1.35 14.85
CA PHE A 81 3.25 0.08 14.99
C PHE A 81 3.13 -0.27 16.47
N ASP A 82 1.90 -0.32 16.98
CA ASP A 82 1.60 -0.72 18.36
C ASP A 82 1.01 -2.13 18.34
N ARG A 83 1.87 -3.12 18.57
CA ARG A 83 1.47 -4.53 18.54
C ARG A 83 0.84 -4.93 19.88
N LYS A 84 -0.43 -5.38 19.82
CA LYS A 84 -1.23 -5.78 20.98
C LYS A 84 -1.41 -7.29 21.13
N GLU A 85 -0.66 -8.08 20.36
CA GLU A 85 -0.78 -9.54 20.33
C GLU A 85 0.60 -10.20 20.26
N ASP A 86 0.65 -11.50 20.49
CA ASP A 86 1.85 -12.33 20.44
C ASP A 86 1.88 -13.33 19.27
N GLY A 87 0.84 -13.29 18.39
CA GLY A 87 0.73 -14.20 17.25
C GLY A 87 1.92 -14.09 16.29
N GLU A 88 2.51 -15.22 15.92
CA GLU A 88 3.66 -15.25 14.98
C GLU A 88 3.40 -14.54 13.65
N CYS A 89 2.15 -14.58 13.17
CA CYS A 89 1.76 -13.94 11.91
C CYS A 89 2.05 -12.44 11.88
N SER A 90 1.89 -11.75 13.01
CA SER A 90 2.09 -10.29 13.13
C SER A 90 3.48 -9.90 13.63
N SER A 91 4.42 -10.87 13.69
CA SER A 91 5.78 -10.63 14.19
C SER A 91 6.64 -9.75 13.28
N HIS A 92 6.30 -9.64 12.01
CA HIS A 92 7.00 -8.83 11.01
C HIS A 92 6.01 -8.07 10.14
N VAL A 93 6.38 -6.88 9.71
CA VAL A 93 5.72 -6.13 8.65
C VAL A 93 6.69 -5.89 7.50
N VAL A 94 6.24 -6.18 6.30
CA VAL A 94 7.04 -6.10 5.07
C VAL A 94 6.44 -5.05 4.14
N PHE A 95 7.26 -4.08 3.76
CA PHE A 95 6.98 -3.09 2.72
C PHE A 95 7.85 -3.41 1.51
N SER A 96 7.34 -4.24 0.60
CA SER A 96 8.11 -4.75 -0.54
C SER A 96 8.66 -3.64 -1.43
N ASP A 97 7.85 -2.61 -1.70
CA ASP A 97 8.22 -1.49 -2.57
C ASP A 97 9.32 -0.59 -1.97
N PHE A 98 9.46 -0.59 -0.64
CA PHE A 98 10.51 0.14 0.07
C PHE A 98 11.68 -0.76 0.49
N GLY A 99 11.61 -2.07 0.21
CA GLY A 99 12.64 -3.04 0.62
C GLY A 99 12.82 -3.13 2.13
N VAL A 100 11.75 -2.89 2.91
CA VAL A 100 11.80 -2.88 4.37
C VAL A 100 11.09 -4.11 4.93
N ASP A 101 11.80 -4.84 5.79
CA ASP A 101 11.24 -5.88 6.66
C ASP A 101 11.52 -5.49 8.12
N LEU A 102 10.46 -5.19 8.86
CA LEU A 102 10.54 -4.70 10.22
C LEU A 102 9.97 -5.71 11.20
N ALA A 103 10.80 -6.14 12.15
CA ALA A 103 10.34 -6.98 13.25
C ALA A 103 9.49 -6.17 14.24
N LEU A 104 8.35 -6.72 14.60
CA LEU A 104 7.41 -6.15 15.57
C LEU A 104 7.39 -7.05 16.83
N PRO A 105 8.11 -6.72 17.90
CA PRO A 105 8.07 -7.48 19.14
C PRO A 105 6.66 -7.47 19.76
N ALA A 106 6.24 -8.59 20.36
CA ALA A 106 4.94 -8.73 21.00
C ALA A 106 4.73 -7.67 22.09
N PHE A 107 3.53 -7.08 22.13
CA PHE A 107 3.11 -6.08 23.12
C PHE A 107 4.05 -4.87 23.23
N ARG A 108 4.68 -4.50 22.11
CA ARG A 108 5.58 -3.34 22.03
C ARG A 108 5.23 -2.44 20.86
N THR A 109 5.65 -1.21 21.01
CA THR A 109 5.57 -0.18 19.96
C THR A 109 6.90 -0.13 19.21
N THR A 110 6.82 -0.18 17.88
CA THR A 110 7.99 -0.08 17.00
C THR A 110 7.74 1.04 15.99
N THR A 111 8.75 1.86 15.75
CA THR A 111 8.65 3.00 14.84
C THR A 111 9.44 2.75 13.57
N LEU A 112 8.84 3.07 12.42
CA LEU A 112 9.45 3.05 11.10
C LEU A 112 9.34 4.42 10.47
N THR A 113 10.41 4.93 9.91
CA THR A 113 10.39 6.16 9.12
C THR A 113 10.61 5.82 7.65
N LEU A 114 9.67 6.26 6.80
CA LEU A 114 9.72 6.11 5.35
C LEU A 114 9.83 7.48 4.69
N HIS A 115 10.43 7.51 3.51
CA HIS A 115 10.53 8.70 2.66
C HIS A 115 9.87 8.41 1.32
N PRO A 116 8.54 8.55 1.22
CA PRO A 116 7.83 8.30 -0.02
C PRO A 116 7.99 9.48 -0.97
N ASP A 117 8.73 9.30 -2.06
CA ASP A 117 8.98 10.36 -3.05
C ASP A 117 7.93 10.38 -4.16
N GLN A 118 7.29 9.25 -4.45
CA GLN A 118 6.35 9.12 -5.54
C GLN A 118 4.92 8.87 -5.03
N PRO A 119 3.91 9.54 -5.63
CA PRO A 119 2.51 9.23 -5.37
C PRO A 119 2.17 7.82 -5.89
N GLY A 120 1.34 7.10 -5.15
CA GLY A 120 0.95 5.73 -5.52
C GLY A 120 0.30 4.98 -4.37
N GLU A 121 -0.06 3.73 -4.64
CA GLU A 121 -0.54 2.80 -3.63
C GLU A 121 0.53 1.72 -3.40
N TYR A 122 0.98 1.62 -2.16
CA TYR A 122 2.04 0.73 -1.72
C TYR A 122 1.46 -0.28 -0.74
N PRO A 123 1.22 -1.52 -1.15
CA PRO A 123 0.73 -2.55 -0.26
C PRO A 123 1.82 -2.97 0.73
N PHE A 124 1.41 -3.26 1.95
CA PHE A 124 2.26 -3.91 2.94
C PHE A 124 1.54 -5.08 3.58
N ALA A 125 2.31 -6.05 4.03
CA ALA A 125 1.77 -7.27 4.59
C ALA A 125 2.59 -7.77 5.78
N CYS A 126 2.05 -8.72 6.52
CA CYS A 126 2.85 -9.46 7.51
C CYS A 126 3.79 -10.45 6.81
N GLY A 127 4.81 -10.94 7.54
CA GLY A 127 5.79 -11.88 7.00
C GLY A 127 5.18 -13.16 6.40
N MET A 128 3.99 -13.58 6.85
CA MET A 128 3.25 -14.73 6.31
C MET A 128 2.23 -14.33 5.22
N ASN A 129 2.17 -13.05 4.84
CA ASN A 129 1.25 -12.53 3.83
C ASN A 129 -0.24 -12.80 4.11
N MET A 130 -0.63 -12.88 5.39
CA MET A 130 -2.02 -13.10 5.80
C MET A 130 -2.73 -11.81 6.24
N LEU A 131 -1.98 -10.86 6.79
CA LEU A 131 -2.46 -9.54 7.18
C LEU A 131 -1.98 -8.52 6.15
N HIS A 132 -2.90 -7.70 5.65
CA HIS A 132 -2.61 -6.73 4.60
C HIS A 132 -3.03 -5.33 5.01
N GLY A 133 -2.24 -4.35 4.59
CA GLY A 133 -2.56 -2.94 4.65
C GLY A 133 -2.14 -2.23 3.37
N THR A 134 -2.56 -1.00 3.21
CA THR A 134 -2.21 -0.17 2.05
C THR A 134 -1.76 1.20 2.53
N LEU A 135 -0.60 1.61 2.08
CA LEU A 135 -0.09 2.96 2.21
C LEU A 135 -0.37 3.71 0.91
N ARG A 136 -1.27 4.69 0.96
CA ARG A 136 -1.63 5.53 -0.19
C ARG A 136 -0.88 6.85 -0.09
N ILE A 137 0.03 7.10 -1.02
CA ILE A 137 0.78 8.34 -1.11
C ILE A 137 0.09 9.27 -2.09
N LEU A 138 -0.40 10.39 -1.58
CA LEU A 138 -1.04 11.44 -2.38
C LEU A 138 0.01 12.38 -2.95
N PRO A 139 -0.24 13.01 -4.11
CA PRO A 139 0.64 14.04 -4.62
C PRO A 139 0.75 15.17 -3.60
N GLY A 140 1.96 15.41 -3.11
CA GLY A 140 2.23 16.48 -2.15
C GLY A 140 2.09 17.85 -2.82
N LYS A 141 1.63 18.85 -2.06
CA LYS A 141 1.54 20.25 -2.54
C LYS A 141 2.91 20.84 -2.93
N HIS A 142 3.98 20.19 -2.51
CA HIS A 142 5.36 20.59 -2.80
C HIS A 142 5.98 19.84 -3.98
N ALA A 143 5.31 18.85 -4.58
CA ALA A 143 5.81 18.08 -5.72
C ALA A 143 5.65 18.79 -7.08
N SER A 144 5.09 20.00 -7.11
CA SER A 144 4.80 20.71 -8.37
C SER A 144 5.98 21.54 -8.93
N VAL A 145 7.18 21.43 -8.39
CA VAL A 145 8.32 22.23 -8.87
C VAL A 145 9.37 21.40 -9.63
N GLY A 146 9.24 20.09 -9.71
CA GLY A 146 10.25 19.21 -10.32
C GLY A 146 9.85 18.43 -11.57
N ALA A 147 8.59 18.44 -11.99
CA ALA A 147 8.10 17.59 -13.09
C ALA A 147 7.71 18.35 -14.38
N ALA A 148 8.13 19.59 -14.54
CA ALA A 148 7.84 20.39 -15.75
C ALA A 148 9.12 20.89 -16.43
N ALA A 149 10.08 19.99 -16.69
CA ALA A 149 11.20 20.31 -17.57
C ALA A 149 11.69 19.03 -18.26
N GLY A 150 11.04 18.63 -19.33
CA GLY A 150 11.53 17.50 -20.11
C GLY A 150 10.61 17.00 -21.22
N SER A 151 9.85 17.88 -21.85
CA SER A 151 9.28 17.59 -23.17
C SER A 151 9.24 18.86 -24.01
N ALA A 152 10.36 19.24 -24.54
CA ALA A 152 10.41 20.09 -25.70
C ALA A 152 11.26 19.35 -26.74
N GLU A 153 10.54 18.89 -27.77
CA GLU A 153 11.07 18.53 -29.05
C GLU A 153 12.18 19.47 -29.50
N THR A 154 13.18 18.94 -30.11
CA THR A 154 13.63 19.44 -31.40
C THR A 154 14.40 18.33 -32.09
N GLY A 155 13.74 17.79 -33.10
CA GLY A 155 14.43 17.09 -34.15
C GLY A 155 15.34 18.07 -34.87
N VAL A 156 16.47 17.62 -35.32
CA VAL A 156 17.12 17.95 -36.58
C VAL A 156 18.31 17.01 -36.78
N GLN A 157 18.08 16.07 -37.70
CA GLN A 157 18.88 15.79 -38.89
C GLN A 157 20.41 15.51 -38.77
N CYS A 158 20.71 14.29 -39.12
CA CYS A 158 21.74 13.82 -40.02
C CYS A 158 22.92 14.73 -40.33
N ALA A 159 24.09 14.24 -40.09
CA ALA A 159 25.11 14.16 -41.17
C ALA A 159 26.22 13.14 -40.79
N GLN A 160 26.42 12.26 -41.73
CA GLN A 160 27.53 11.34 -41.88
C GLN A 160 28.88 12.05 -41.87
N LYS A 161 29.92 11.43 -41.35
CA LYS A 161 31.08 10.99 -42.12
C LYS A 161 32.35 10.92 -41.26
N GLY A 162 33.12 9.84 -41.48
CA GLY A 162 34.56 9.86 -41.32
C GLY A 162 35.09 8.91 -40.24
N ALA A 163 35.22 7.72 -40.53
CA ALA A 163 36.38 6.85 -40.72
C ALA A 163 37.67 7.16 -39.96
N VAL A 164 38.31 6.05 -39.57
CA VAL A 164 39.76 5.83 -39.39
C VAL A 164 40.30 5.68 -37.97
N GLN A 165 40.44 4.37 -37.58
CA GLN A 165 41.70 3.68 -37.13
C GLN A 165 42.55 4.44 -36.09
N THR A 166 43.05 3.83 -35.07
CA THR A 166 43.92 2.66 -34.86
C THR A 166 44.23 2.46 -33.39
N SER A 167 44.31 1.18 -33.00
CA SER A 167 45.35 0.55 -32.14
C SER A 167 45.89 1.20 -30.89
N GLY A 168 45.93 0.38 -29.84
CA GLY A 168 46.85 0.51 -28.69
C GLY A 168 46.23 -0.09 -27.43
N SER A 169 46.35 -1.36 -27.18
CA SER A 169 47.32 -2.06 -26.36
C SER A 169 47.41 -1.59 -24.90
N GLY A 170 47.01 -2.46 -23.97
CA GLY A 170 47.67 -2.74 -22.71
C GLY A 170 47.26 -1.88 -21.53
N ASP A 171 46.65 -2.38 -20.50
CA ASP A 171 47.43 -2.83 -19.35
C ASP A 171 46.51 -3.39 -18.25
N SER A 172 46.94 -4.52 -17.72
CA SER A 172 46.37 -5.19 -16.56
C SER A 172 46.77 -4.48 -15.28
N GLY A 173 45.81 -3.87 -14.60
CA GLY A 173 45.99 -3.29 -13.26
C GLY A 173 45.20 -4.01 -12.21
N LYS A 174 45.75 -5.06 -11.69
CA LYS A 174 45.31 -5.88 -10.54
C LYS A 174 45.33 -5.05 -9.26
N SER A 175 44.19 -4.72 -8.69
CA SER A 175 44.10 -4.26 -7.29
C SER A 175 43.49 -5.33 -6.38
N ARG A 176 44.38 -6.25 -5.94
CA ARG A 176 44.18 -7.02 -4.71
C ARG A 176 44.63 -6.12 -3.55
N GLY A 177 43.71 -5.68 -2.69
CA GLY A 177 44.11 -4.98 -1.49
C GLY A 177 42.98 -4.32 -0.76
N SER A 178 41.98 -5.08 -0.30
CA SER A 178 41.05 -4.57 0.75
C SER A 178 40.40 -5.65 1.62
N GLU A 179 40.68 -6.94 1.39
CA GLU A 179 40.07 -8.00 2.22
C GLU A 179 40.91 -8.34 3.48
N SER A 180 42.18 -7.96 3.52
CA SER A 180 43.03 -8.24 4.68
C SER A 180 42.90 -7.23 5.81
N GLU A 181 42.51 -5.98 5.53
CA GLU A 181 42.32 -4.96 6.58
C GLU A 181 41.04 -5.11 7.37
N ILE A 182 39.96 -5.60 6.73
CA ILE A 182 38.68 -5.79 7.39
C ILE A 182 38.73 -6.98 8.37
N ARG A 183 39.52 -8.01 8.10
CA ARG A 183 39.72 -9.14 9.03
C ARG A 183 40.51 -8.76 10.29
N ALA A 184 41.41 -7.81 10.21
CA ALA A 184 42.21 -7.36 11.35
C ALA A 184 41.42 -6.52 12.37
N LEU A 185 40.37 -5.82 11.92
CA LEU A 185 39.52 -4.99 12.79
C LEU A 185 38.49 -5.82 13.57
N ILE A 186 38.02 -6.93 13.01
CA ILE A 186 37.01 -7.79 13.67
C ILE A 186 37.64 -8.60 14.82
N THR A 187 38.92 -8.96 14.72
CA THR A 187 39.59 -9.78 15.76
C THR A 187 39.93 -8.92 17.00
N ARG A 188 39.98 -7.62 16.92
CA ARG A 188 40.24 -6.75 18.09
C ARG A 188 39.02 -6.41 18.94
N LEU A 189 37.80 -6.68 18.44
CA LEU A 189 36.57 -6.36 19.18
C LEU A 189 36.01 -7.53 20.02
N ILE A 190 36.64 -8.72 19.97
CA ILE A 190 36.19 -9.91 20.69
C ILE A 190 36.99 -10.19 21.96
N VAL A 191 38.03 -9.39 22.24
CA VAL A 191 38.91 -9.60 23.43
C VAL A 191 38.98 -8.32 24.28
N ALA A 192 37.81 -7.69 24.54
CA ALA A 192 37.69 -6.68 25.59
C ALA A 192 36.35 -6.86 26.32
#